data_2c8865c1c0cb617ae9daa2a1db3637bc
#
_entry.id   2c8865c1c0cb617ae9daa2a1db3637bc
#
_cell.length_a   1.000
_cell.length_b   1.000
_cell.length_c   1.000
_cell.angle_alpha   90.00
_cell.angle_beta   90.00
_cell.angle_gamma   90.00
#
_symmetry.space_group_name_H-M   'P 1'
#
loop_
_entity.id
_entity.type
_entity.pdbx_description
1 polymer ?
#
loop_
_entity_poly.entity_id
_entity_poly.type
_entity_poly.pdbx_seq_one_letter_code
_entity_poly.pdbx_strand_id
1 'polypeptide(L)'
;MPTISFLGSGNAFCPSGRLHSLVLIDDTLLVDAPPTVVPQMRSNGVSPSQITDLFITHWHGDHTFGVPFLLLERKWISDREGANKLMIHSHLGGQDKLEQLCELAYPESLGDLQWVSYNTNHGETKGWKFERFEVCHNPITEPYGYRFEKDDFILVHCGDSGPCDNIERLAPEADVMIIELGIPDYVDSPYHYTPSRLTDLALRNPDTIFLATHNFSNSGESSELPSNVIEVEDGDVFKY
;
A
#
# COMPACT_ATOMS: atom_id res chain seq x y z
N MET A 1 18.25 9.14 2.12
CA MET A 1 17.80 8.57 0.84
C MET A 1 16.60 7.66 1.15
N PRO A 2 15.45 7.89 0.53
CA PRO A 2 14.26 7.05 0.73
C PRO A 2 14.49 5.59 0.35
N THR A 3 13.88 4.68 1.10
CA THR A 3 13.88 3.24 0.80
C THR A 3 12.43 2.76 0.63
N ILE A 4 12.16 2.03 -0.44
CA ILE A 4 10.86 1.45 -0.75
C ILE A 4 11.04 -0.06 -0.86
N SER A 5 10.37 -0.83 0.00
CA SER A 5 10.45 -2.29 0.03
C SER A 5 9.08 -2.90 -0.27
N PHE A 6 9.05 -3.86 -1.18
CA PHE A 6 7.84 -4.60 -1.53
C PHE A 6 7.83 -5.94 -0.78
N LEU A 7 7.07 -6.00 0.30
CA LEU A 7 6.94 -7.23 1.10
C LEU A 7 5.97 -8.23 0.46
N GLY A 8 5.27 -7.81 -0.56
CA GLY A 8 4.41 -8.57 -1.43
C GLY A 8 3.98 -7.73 -2.63
N SER A 9 3.71 -8.36 -3.75
CA SER A 9 3.51 -7.72 -5.06
C SER A 9 2.30 -8.23 -5.85
N GLY A 10 1.61 -9.26 -5.34
CA GLY A 10 0.45 -9.85 -6.00
C GLY A 10 -0.86 -9.12 -5.68
N ASN A 11 -1.86 -9.30 -6.54
CA ASN A 11 -3.22 -8.85 -6.31
C ASN A 11 -3.99 -9.78 -5.32
N ALA A 12 -5.29 -9.57 -5.15
CA ALA A 12 -6.15 -10.36 -4.25
C ALA A 12 -6.09 -11.89 -4.48
N PHE A 13 -5.70 -12.34 -5.67
CA PHE A 13 -5.66 -13.75 -6.04
C PHE A 13 -4.29 -14.41 -5.82
N CYS A 14 -3.27 -13.66 -5.42
CA CYS A 14 -1.91 -14.16 -5.17
C CYS A 14 -1.37 -15.03 -6.31
N PRO A 15 -1.36 -14.57 -7.56
CA PRO A 15 -1.00 -15.41 -8.69
C PRO A 15 0.42 -15.95 -8.54
N SER A 16 0.61 -17.24 -8.90
CA SER A 16 1.91 -17.92 -8.93
C SER A 16 2.71 -17.87 -7.63
N GLY A 17 2.02 -17.71 -6.49
CA GLY A 17 2.62 -17.69 -5.16
C GLY A 17 3.11 -16.32 -4.72
N ARG A 18 2.88 -15.25 -5.49
CA ARG A 18 3.06 -13.88 -5.02
C ARG A 18 2.19 -13.64 -3.78
N LEU A 19 2.71 -12.90 -2.81
CA LEU A 19 1.94 -12.47 -1.65
C LEU A 19 1.17 -11.19 -2.00
N HIS A 20 0.08 -10.90 -1.29
CA HIS A 20 -0.69 -9.68 -1.48
C HIS A 20 0.20 -8.44 -1.42
N SER A 21 -0.11 -7.44 -2.23
CA SER A 21 0.62 -6.17 -2.27
C SER A 21 0.77 -5.56 -0.87
N LEU A 22 2.01 -5.27 -0.50
CA LEU A 22 2.37 -4.69 0.79
C LEU A 22 3.66 -3.89 0.64
N VAL A 23 3.59 -2.59 0.90
CA VAL A 23 4.71 -1.67 0.71
C VAL A 23 5.18 -1.11 2.05
N LEU A 24 6.49 -1.09 2.25
CA LEU A 24 7.15 -0.51 3.41
C LEU A 24 8.07 0.63 2.95
N ILE A 25 7.90 1.83 3.53
CA ILE A 25 8.68 3.02 3.23
C ILE A 25 9.53 3.35 4.45
N ASP A 26 10.84 3.55 4.23
CA ASP A 26 11.84 3.90 5.28
C ASP A 26 11.70 3.02 6.53
N ASP A 27 11.46 1.72 6.34
CA ASP A 27 11.36 0.68 7.38
C ASP A 27 10.28 0.91 8.46
N THR A 28 9.51 1.98 8.39
CA THR A 28 8.57 2.38 9.45
C THR A 28 7.16 2.76 9.02
N LEU A 29 6.98 3.11 7.74
CA LEU A 29 5.69 3.51 7.18
C LEU A 29 5.17 2.35 6.32
N LEU A 30 4.10 1.72 6.76
CA LEU A 30 3.48 0.58 6.07
C LEU A 30 2.26 1.05 5.29
N VAL A 31 2.13 0.66 4.03
CA VAL A 31 0.94 0.92 3.22
C VAL A 31 0.17 -0.38 3.07
N ASP A 32 -1.06 -0.36 3.59
CA ASP A 32 -1.99 -1.48 3.75
C ASP A 32 -1.56 -2.56 4.75
N ALA A 33 -2.46 -3.49 5.03
CA ALA A 33 -2.23 -4.65 5.90
C ALA A 33 -3.06 -5.84 5.41
N PRO A 34 -2.57 -6.58 4.40
CA PRO A 34 -3.23 -7.75 3.87
C PRO A 34 -3.29 -8.89 4.89
N PRO A 35 -4.15 -9.92 4.69
CA PRO A 35 -4.25 -11.08 5.59
C PRO A 35 -2.91 -11.75 5.90
N THR A 36 -1.94 -11.60 5.00
CA THR A 36 -0.59 -12.18 5.09
C THR A 36 0.46 -11.22 5.65
N VAL A 37 0.09 -10.05 6.19
CA VAL A 37 1.00 -8.99 6.65
C VAL A 37 2.10 -9.50 7.60
N VAL A 38 1.73 -10.27 8.63
CA VAL A 38 2.70 -10.76 9.63
C VAL A 38 3.73 -11.73 9.04
N PRO A 39 3.35 -12.79 8.29
CA PRO A 39 4.33 -13.64 7.61
C PRO A 39 5.16 -12.90 6.56
N GLN A 40 4.59 -11.93 5.82
CA GLN A 40 5.34 -11.10 4.87
C GLN A 40 6.42 -10.27 5.57
N MET A 41 6.07 -9.60 6.67
CA MET A 41 7.04 -8.86 7.47
C MET A 41 8.16 -9.75 7.98
N ARG A 42 7.82 -10.91 8.55
CA ARG A 42 8.80 -11.86 9.10
C ARG A 42 9.74 -12.43 8.05
N SER A 43 9.24 -12.80 6.87
CA SER A 43 10.08 -13.31 5.78
C SER A 43 11.08 -12.28 5.26
N ASN A 44 10.75 -10.99 5.40
CA ASN A 44 11.63 -9.88 5.03
C ASN A 44 12.45 -9.32 6.20
N GLY A 45 12.43 -9.98 7.37
CA GLY A 45 13.20 -9.53 8.55
C GLY A 45 12.66 -8.27 9.21
N VAL A 46 11.40 -7.89 8.92
CA VAL A 46 10.74 -6.70 9.46
C VAL A 46 9.99 -7.06 10.73
N SER A 47 10.26 -6.35 11.83
CA SER A 47 9.51 -6.51 13.07
C SER A 47 8.22 -5.67 13.03
N PRO A 48 7.05 -6.22 13.40
CA PRO A 48 5.83 -5.43 13.54
C PRO A 48 5.96 -4.23 14.49
N SER A 49 6.82 -4.30 15.49
CA SER A 49 7.06 -3.21 16.46
C SER A 49 7.77 -1.99 15.88
N GLN A 50 8.45 -2.12 14.72
CA GLN A 50 9.12 -0.99 14.09
C GLN A 50 8.16 -0.10 13.28
N ILE A 51 6.95 -0.58 12.96
CA ILE A 51 5.97 0.19 12.22
C ILE A 51 5.39 1.28 13.12
N THR A 52 5.55 2.52 12.71
CA THR A 52 5.03 3.69 13.41
C THR A 52 3.77 4.24 12.78
N ASP A 53 3.61 4.01 11.48
CA ASP A 53 2.48 4.51 10.70
C ASP A 53 1.98 3.44 9.75
N LEU A 54 0.66 3.25 9.72
CA LEU A 54 -0.05 2.38 8.79
C LEU A 54 -1.01 3.23 7.96
N PHE A 55 -0.86 3.18 6.64
CA PHE A 55 -1.69 3.92 5.70
C PHE A 55 -2.65 2.95 5.01
N ILE A 56 -3.95 3.15 5.18
CA ILE A 56 -4.99 2.34 4.53
C ILE A 56 -5.45 3.03 3.26
N THR A 57 -5.32 2.34 2.13
CA THR A 57 -5.73 2.86 0.82
C THR A 57 -7.23 2.71 0.60
N HIS A 58 -7.80 1.54 0.90
CA HIS A 58 -9.22 1.26 0.74
C HIS A 58 -9.66 0.01 1.53
N TRP A 59 -10.96 -0.32 1.51
CA TRP A 59 -11.56 -1.33 2.40
C TRP A 59 -11.70 -2.73 1.80
N HIS A 60 -10.96 -3.11 0.77
CA HIS A 60 -10.91 -4.51 0.38
C HIS A 60 -10.13 -5.36 1.40
N GLY A 61 -10.47 -6.65 1.46
CA GLY A 61 -9.91 -7.55 2.47
C GLY A 61 -8.41 -7.82 2.30
N ASP A 62 -7.93 -7.84 1.06
CA ASP A 62 -6.53 -8.00 0.72
C ASP A 62 -5.66 -6.76 1.06
N HIS A 63 -6.28 -5.65 1.51
CA HIS A 63 -5.62 -4.44 1.99
C HIS A 63 -5.82 -4.20 3.49
N THR A 64 -6.85 -4.80 4.13
CA THR A 64 -7.22 -4.44 5.51
C THR A 64 -7.36 -5.59 6.48
N PHE A 65 -7.65 -6.82 6.02
CA PHE A 65 -7.96 -7.94 6.94
C PHE A 65 -6.76 -8.42 7.77
N GLY A 66 -5.56 -7.95 7.48
CA GLY A 66 -4.37 -8.18 8.29
C GLY A 66 -4.22 -7.27 9.50
N VAL A 67 -4.99 -6.16 9.60
CA VAL A 67 -4.89 -5.23 10.72
C VAL A 67 -5.06 -5.92 12.07
N PRO A 68 -6.10 -6.76 12.31
CA PRO A 68 -6.23 -7.47 13.57
C PRO A 68 -5.03 -8.37 13.90
N PHE A 69 -4.44 -9.03 12.91
CA PHE A 69 -3.26 -9.88 13.11
C PHE A 69 -2.03 -9.08 13.45
N LEU A 70 -1.82 -7.93 12.79
CA LEU A 70 -0.72 -7.00 13.09
C LEU A 70 -0.83 -6.47 14.53
N LEU A 71 -2.02 -6.02 14.94
CA LEU A 71 -2.27 -5.49 16.27
C LEU A 71 -2.14 -6.58 17.35
N LEU A 72 -2.64 -7.79 17.08
CA LEU A 72 -2.54 -8.92 17.99
C LEU A 72 -1.08 -9.36 18.20
N GLU A 73 -0.32 -9.45 17.12
CA GLU A 73 1.12 -9.78 17.17
C GLU A 73 1.89 -8.74 17.98
N ARG A 74 1.66 -7.45 17.74
CA ARG A 74 2.30 -6.37 18.49
C ARG A 74 1.96 -6.43 19.96
N LYS A 75 0.67 -6.58 20.31
CA LYS A 75 0.20 -6.63 21.70
C LYS A 75 0.86 -7.74 22.51
N TRP A 76 0.99 -8.94 21.92
CA TRP A 76 1.35 -10.13 22.68
C TRP A 76 2.79 -10.62 22.44
N ILE A 77 3.42 -10.19 21.38
CA ILE A 77 4.75 -10.67 20.98
C ILE A 77 5.77 -9.51 20.92
N SER A 78 5.71 -8.67 19.89
CA SER A 78 6.80 -7.74 19.61
C SER A 78 6.80 -6.51 20.51
N ASP A 79 5.66 -6.10 21.03
CA ASP A 79 5.51 -4.93 21.92
C ASP A 79 5.04 -5.30 23.35
N ARG A 80 5.09 -6.56 23.74
CA ARG A 80 4.55 -7.03 25.03
C ARG A 80 5.15 -6.37 26.26
N GLU A 81 6.38 -5.85 26.17
CA GLU A 81 7.09 -5.20 27.28
C GLU A 81 6.97 -3.68 27.27
N GLY A 82 6.26 -3.13 26.28
CA GLY A 82 6.03 -1.70 26.09
C GLY A 82 5.84 -1.37 24.63
N ALA A 83 4.62 -1.03 24.28
CA ALA A 83 4.26 -0.80 22.89
C ALA A 83 4.79 0.53 22.35
N ASN A 84 5.41 0.48 21.19
CA ASN A 84 5.66 1.66 20.38
C ASN A 84 4.32 2.20 19.85
N LYS A 85 4.21 3.52 19.71
CA LYS A 85 3.01 4.14 19.15
C LYS A 85 2.82 3.73 17.69
N LEU A 86 1.57 3.48 17.30
CA LEU A 86 1.14 3.26 15.94
C LEU A 86 0.08 4.30 15.59
N MET A 87 0.32 5.06 14.53
CA MET A 87 -0.69 5.92 13.92
C MET A 87 -1.29 5.19 12.71
N ILE A 88 -2.61 5.05 12.66
CA ILE A 88 -3.32 4.50 11.52
C ILE A 88 -3.96 5.65 10.74
N HIS A 89 -3.53 5.83 9.51
CA HIS A 89 -4.04 6.83 8.59
C HIS A 89 -5.10 6.18 7.70
N SER A 90 -6.31 6.70 7.77
CA SER A 90 -7.43 6.21 6.98
C SER A 90 -8.39 7.33 6.66
N HIS A 91 -9.44 7.04 5.97
CA HIS A 91 -10.51 7.97 5.68
C HIS A 91 -11.39 8.23 6.94
N LEU A 92 -12.24 9.24 6.87
CA LEU A 92 -13.18 9.56 7.96
C LEU A 92 -14.12 8.38 8.24
N GLY A 93 -14.22 7.96 9.51
CA GLY A 93 -14.95 6.76 9.91
C GLY A 93 -14.16 5.46 9.84
N GLY A 94 -12.90 5.50 9.39
CA GLY A 94 -12.05 4.33 9.31
C GLY A 94 -11.71 3.70 10.66
N GLN A 95 -11.63 4.50 11.72
CA GLN A 95 -11.47 3.99 13.08
C GLN A 95 -12.58 3.01 13.45
N ASP A 96 -13.84 3.40 13.26
CA ASP A 96 -15.00 2.55 13.61
C ASP A 96 -14.99 1.23 12.83
N LYS A 97 -14.60 1.27 11.55
CA LYS A 97 -14.50 0.07 10.71
C LYS A 97 -13.40 -0.88 11.19
N LEU A 98 -12.22 -0.33 11.53
CA LEU A 98 -11.10 -1.13 12.05
C LEU A 98 -11.40 -1.72 13.43
N GLU A 99 -12.05 -0.96 14.31
CA GLU A 99 -12.49 -1.45 15.62
C GLU A 99 -13.50 -2.59 15.47
N GLN A 100 -14.48 -2.49 14.54
CA GLN A 100 -15.41 -3.56 14.23
C GLN A 100 -14.71 -4.79 13.64
N LEU A 101 -13.73 -4.61 12.75
CA LEU A 101 -12.94 -5.68 12.19
C LEU A 101 -12.11 -6.39 13.26
N CYS A 102 -11.50 -5.64 14.18
CA CYS A 102 -10.75 -6.17 15.30
C CYS A 102 -11.64 -6.95 16.27
N GLU A 103 -12.83 -6.43 16.59
CA GLU A 103 -13.79 -7.11 17.46
C GLU A 103 -14.33 -8.40 16.82
N LEU A 104 -14.57 -8.37 15.49
CA LEU A 104 -14.99 -9.58 14.77
C LEU A 104 -13.90 -10.65 14.76
N ALA A 105 -12.64 -10.25 14.57
CA ALA A 105 -11.51 -11.17 14.47
C ALA A 105 -11.09 -11.73 15.85
N TYR A 106 -11.04 -10.89 16.87
CA TYR A 106 -10.57 -11.23 18.22
C TYR A 106 -11.42 -10.49 19.27
N PRO A 107 -12.63 -11.01 19.58
CA PRO A 107 -13.55 -10.37 20.53
C PRO A 107 -12.87 -10.07 21.87
N GLU A 108 -13.11 -8.88 22.40
CA GLU A 108 -12.59 -8.37 23.67
C GLU A 108 -11.05 -8.25 23.76
N SER A 109 -10.31 -8.68 22.71
CA SER A 109 -8.85 -8.78 22.77
C SER A 109 -8.13 -7.54 22.26
N LEU A 110 -8.71 -6.81 21.32
CA LEU A 110 -8.09 -5.66 20.63
C LEU A 110 -8.80 -4.33 20.89
N GLY A 111 -9.82 -4.29 21.76
CA GLY A 111 -10.39 -3.04 22.25
C GLY A 111 -9.39 -2.31 23.12
N ASP A 112 -9.42 -0.98 23.11
CA ASP A 112 -8.65 -0.11 23.99
C ASP A 112 -7.12 -0.31 23.94
N LEU A 113 -6.56 -0.23 22.73
CA LEU A 113 -5.11 -0.21 22.53
C LEU A 113 -4.59 1.23 22.68
N GLN A 114 -4.17 1.62 23.88
CA GLN A 114 -3.71 2.98 24.22
C GLN A 114 -2.51 3.49 23.38
N TRP A 115 -1.82 2.59 22.68
CA TRP A 115 -0.70 2.90 21.81
C TRP A 115 -1.11 3.04 20.33
N VAL A 116 -2.39 2.79 19.99
CA VAL A 116 -2.95 3.02 18.66
C VAL A 116 -3.67 4.37 18.63
N SER A 117 -3.43 5.13 17.58
CA SER A 117 -4.11 6.40 17.30
C SER A 117 -4.55 6.44 15.84
N TYR A 118 -5.54 7.26 15.53
CA TYR A 118 -6.11 7.36 14.18
C TYR A 118 -5.99 8.78 13.64
N ASN A 119 -5.69 8.89 12.36
CA ASN A 119 -5.64 10.16 11.64
C ASN A 119 -6.39 10.05 10.31
N THR A 120 -7.20 11.06 10.02
CA THR A 120 -8.03 11.12 8.80
C THR A 120 -7.62 12.25 7.85
N ASN A 121 -6.59 13.00 8.18
CA ASN A 121 -6.16 14.17 7.42
C ASN A 121 -4.79 13.94 6.77
N HIS A 122 -4.35 14.93 6.00
CA HIS A 122 -2.94 15.08 5.63
C HIS A 122 -2.08 15.32 6.89
N GLY A 123 -0.79 15.12 6.78
CA GLY A 123 0.11 15.29 7.92
C GLY A 123 1.58 15.17 7.56
N GLU A 124 2.37 15.03 8.64
CA GLU A 124 3.80 14.79 8.54
C GLU A 124 4.20 13.70 9.54
N THR A 125 5.01 12.76 9.09
CA THR A 125 5.61 11.72 9.94
C THR A 125 6.98 11.31 9.42
N LYS A 126 7.96 11.11 10.33
CA LYS A 126 9.33 10.68 9.97
C LYS A 126 10.01 11.54 8.88
N GLY A 127 9.65 12.83 8.80
CA GLY A 127 10.14 13.75 7.78
C GLY A 127 9.44 13.63 6.42
N TRP A 128 8.45 12.78 6.30
CA TRP A 128 7.55 12.71 5.16
C TRP A 128 6.32 13.57 5.40
N LYS A 129 6.04 14.51 4.50
CA LYS A 129 4.71 15.10 4.35
C LYS A 129 3.86 14.15 3.53
N PHE A 130 2.60 13.97 3.90
CA PHE A 130 1.69 13.12 3.14
C PHE A 130 0.32 13.76 2.97
N GLU A 131 -0.30 13.45 1.85
CA GLU A 131 -1.68 13.80 1.54
C GLU A 131 -2.38 12.65 0.81
N ARG A 132 -3.70 12.54 1.00
CA ARG A 132 -4.53 11.58 0.27
C ARG A 132 -5.12 12.23 -0.96
N PHE A 133 -5.34 11.43 -1.99
CA PHE A 133 -6.08 11.85 -3.17
C PHE A 133 -7.03 10.74 -3.62
N GLU A 134 -8.17 11.12 -4.16
CA GLU A 134 -9.17 10.19 -4.68
C GLU A 134 -8.65 9.47 -5.92
N VAL A 135 -8.96 8.18 -6.03
CA VAL A 135 -8.63 7.32 -7.16
C VAL A 135 -9.85 6.64 -7.73
N CYS A 136 -9.73 6.04 -8.91
CA CYS A 136 -10.84 5.40 -9.63
C CYS A 136 -10.88 3.90 -9.34
N HIS A 137 -11.53 3.52 -8.25
CA HIS A 137 -11.79 2.15 -7.89
C HIS A 137 -13.26 1.99 -7.43
N ASN A 138 -13.64 0.86 -6.86
CA ASN A 138 -15.01 0.68 -6.37
C ASN A 138 -15.33 1.73 -5.28
N PRO A 139 -16.24 2.69 -5.51
CA PRO A 139 -16.48 3.80 -4.57
C PRO A 139 -17.01 3.35 -3.20
N ILE A 140 -17.61 2.16 -3.09
CA ILE A 140 -18.07 1.61 -1.81
C ILE A 140 -16.89 1.31 -0.87
N THR A 141 -15.71 1.06 -1.43
CA THR A 141 -14.50 0.78 -0.67
C THR A 141 -13.72 2.04 -0.26
N GLU A 142 -14.24 3.24 -0.61
CA GLU A 142 -13.64 4.53 -0.26
C GLU A 142 -12.15 4.61 -0.64
N PRO A 143 -11.82 4.49 -1.95
CA PRO A 143 -10.46 4.31 -2.40
C PRO A 143 -9.68 5.62 -2.47
N TYR A 144 -8.44 5.59 -1.96
CA TYR A 144 -7.50 6.69 -1.98
C TYR A 144 -6.08 6.21 -2.32
N GLY A 145 -5.33 7.09 -3.01
CA GLY A 145 -3.89 7.04 -3.06
C GLY A 145 -3.27 7.98 -2.04
N TYR A 146 -1.96 7.87 -1.88
CA TYR A 146 -1.15 8.74 -1.02
C TYR A 146 0.01 9.34 -1.79
N ARG A 147 0.17 10.67 -1.70
CA ARG A 147 1.36 11.39 -2.12
C ARG A 147 2.22 11.65 -0.90
N PHE A 148 3.46 11.21 -0.96
CA PHE A 148 4.48 11.43 0.07
C PHE A 148 5.56 12.34 -0.48
N GLU A 149 6.03 13.29 0.32
CA GLU A 149 7.11 14.21 -0.03
C GLU A 149 8.13 14.29 1.10
N LYS A 150 9.40 14.07 0.76
CA LYS A 150 10.52 14.18 1.70
C LYS A 150 11.69 14.84 1.00
N ASP A 151 12.13 15.98 1.54
CA ASP A 151 13.09 16.84 0.88
C ASP A 151 12.58 17.20 -0.54
N ASP A 152 13.34 16.89 -1.58
CA ASP A 152 12.95 17.13 -2.98
C ASP A 152 12.40 15.86 -3.66
N PHE A 153 12.15 14.76 -2.91
CA PHE A 153 11.69 13.49 -3.46
C PHE A 153 10.17 13.32 -3.27
N ILE A 154 9.49 13.01 -4.37
CA ILE A 154 8.04 12.79 -4.42
C ILE A 154 7.74 11.33 -4.77
N LEU A 155 7.10 10.64 -3.82
CA LEU A 155 6.58 9.29 -3.98
C LEU A 155 5.06 9.32 -4.03
N VAL A 156 4.48 8.73 -5.07
CA VAL A 156 3.02 8.54 -5.17
C VAL A 156 2.69 7.06 -5.09
N HIS A 157 1.81 6.67 -4.15
CA HIS A 157 1.25 5.32 -4.06
C HIS A 157 -0.22 5.39 -4.44
N CYS A 158 -0.59 4.76 -5.55
CA CYS A 158 -1.93 4.90 -6.13
C CYS A 158 -2.99 4.04 -5.42
N GLY A 159 -2.60 3.01 -4.64
CA GLY A 159 -3.54 1.97 -4.23
C GLY A 159 -4.09 1.24 -5.45
N ASP A 160 -5.27 0.64 -5.29
CA ASP A 160 -5.99 0.07 -6.42
C ASP A 160 -6.75 1.16 -7.17
N SER A 161 -6.54 1.24 -8.46
CA SER A 161 -7.16 2.26 -9.31
C SER A 161 -7.11 1.90 -10.78
N GLY A 162 -8.14 2.26 -11.51
CA GLY A 162 -8.04 2.51 -12.94
C GLY A 162 -7.53 3.92 -13.24
N PRO A 163 -7.40 4.29 -14.52
CA PRO A 163 -7.03 5.64 -14.93
C PRO A 163 -7.97 6.70 -14.35
N CYS A 164 -7.40 7.77 -13.79
CA CYS A 164 -8.16 8.90 -13.26
C CYS A 164 -7.36 10.22 -13.31
N ASP A 165 -8.09 11.33 -13.24
CA ASP A 165 -7.50 12.67 -13.38
C ASP A 165 -6.41 12.96 -12.33
N ASN A 166 -6.55 12.47 -11.10
CA ASN A 166 -5.54 12.68 -10.07
C ASN A 166 -4.23 11.93 -10.36
N ILE A 167 -4.30 10.70 -10.86
CA ILE A 167 -3.10 9.95 -11.27
C ILE A 167 -2.43 10.64 -12.47
N GLU A 168 -3.21 11.05 -13.48
CA GLU A 168 -2.68 11.79 -14.64
C GLU A 168 -2.00 13.11 -14.24
N ARG A 169 -2.55 13.83 -13.25
CA ARG A 169 -1.97 15.07 -12.74
C ARG A 169 -0.69 14.83 -11.93
N LEU A 170 -0.66 13.78 -11.10
CA LEU A 170 0.47 13.50 -10.20
C LEU A 170 1.63 12.78 -10.90
N ALA A 171 1.36 12.04 -11.99
CA ALA A 171 2.40 11.29 -12.68
C ALA A 171 3.61 12.15 -13.10
N PRO A 172 3.46 13.33 -13.74
CA PRO A 172 4.61 14.18 -14.12
C PRO A 172 5.30 14.87 -12.93
N GLU A 173 4.69 14.86 -11.73
CA GLU A 173 5.28 15.45 -10.52
C GLU A 173 6.10 14.42 -9.72
N ALA A 174 5.86 13.12 -9.91
CA ALA A 174 6.44 12.08 -9.10
C ALA A 174 7.82 11.64 -9.61
N ASP A 175 8.79 11.50 -8.70
CA ASP A 175 10.04 10.78 -8.99
C ASP A 175 9.75 9.28 -9.13
N VAL A 176 8.90 8.77 -8.24
CA VAL A 176 8.45 7.37 -8.23
C VAL A 176 6.94 7.29 -8.05
N MET A 177 6.28 6.51 -8.90
CA MET A 177 4.87 6.18 -8.77
C MET A 177 4.68 4.68 -8.58
N ILE A 178 4.16 4.27 -7.42
CA ILE A 178 3.72 2.89 -7.16
C ILE A 178 2.30 2.75 -7.66
N ILE A 179 2.10 1.86 -8.62
CA ILE A 179 0.84 1.70 -9.35
C ILE A 179 0.53 0.22 -9.51
N GLU A 180 -0.75 -0.12 -9.58
CA GLU A 180 -1.15 -1.49 -9.81
C GLU A 180 -0.98 -1.95 -11.26
N LEU A 181 -0.82 -3.26 -11.44
CA LEU A 181 -0.99 -3.97 -12.70
C LEU A 181 -2.02 -5.09 -12.47
N GLY A 182 -3.26 -4.67 -12.12
CA GLY A 182 -4.23 -5.50 -11.42
C GLY A 182 -4.97 -6.50 -12.30
N ILE A 183 -5.10 -6.22 -13.61
CA ILE A 183 -5.87 -7.07 -14.54
C ILE A 183 -5.22 -7.09 -15.93
N PRO A 184 -5.42 -8.18 -16.71
CA PRO A 184 -4.97 -8.25 -18.10
C PRO A 184 -5.83 -7.40 -19.05
N ASP A 185 -5.28 -7.03 -20.21
CA ASP A 185 -5.93 -6.17 -21.20
C ASP A 185 -7.28 -6.68 -21.74
N TYR A 186 -7.53 -7.99 -21.69
CA TYR A 186 -8.81 -8.57 -22.15
C TYR A 186 -9.94 -8.45 -21.12
N VAL A 187 -9.66 -7.94 -19.89
CA VAL A 187 -10.66 -7.68 -18.87
C VAL A 187 -11.09 -6.21 -18.94
N ASP A 188 -12.32 -5.97 -19.31
CA ASP A 188 -12.86 -4.61 -19.36
C ASP A 188 -13.34 -4.17 -17.96
N SER A 189 -12.54 -3.36 -17.30
CA SER A 189 -12.89 -2.73 -16.02
C SER A 189 -12.33 -1.31 -15.95
N PRO A 190 -13.12 -0.33 -15.49
CA PRO A 190 -12.64 1.03 -15.25
C PRO A 190 -11.83 1.16 -13.95
N TYR A 191 -11.80 0.13 -13.12
CA TYR A 191 -11.33 0.19 -11.72
C TYR A 191 -9.89 -0.29 -11.52
N HIS A 192 -9.22 -0.75 -12.60
CA HIS A 192 -7.87 -1.28 -12.54
C HIS A 192 -7.02 -0.86 -13.73
N TYR A 193 -5.72 -0.74 -13.50
CA TYR A 193 -4.76 -0.60 -14.58
C TYR A 193 -4.51 -1.95 -15.27
N THR A 194 -4.41 -1.89 -16.59
CA THR A 194 -3.98 -2.98 -17.46
C THR A 194 -2.60 -2.67 -18.03
N PRO A 195 -1.88 -3.65 -18.63
CA PRO A 195 -0.60 -3.39 -19.29
C PRO A 195 -0.63 -2.26 -20.31
N SER A 196 -1.65 -2.21 -21.16
CA SER A 196 -1.78 -1.16 -22.17
C SER A 196 -2.02 0.23 -21.56
N ARG A 197 -2.88 0.33 -20.55
CA ARG A 197 -3.17 1.60 -19.84
C ARG A 197 -1.94 2.13 -19.10
N LEU A 198 -1.19 1.23 -18.44
CA LEU A 198 0.05 1.60 -17.77
C LEU A 198 1.12 2.02 -18.77
N THR A 199 1.24 1.31 -19.90
CA THR A 199 2.14 1.69 -21.01
C THR A 199 1.84 3.10 -21.50
N ASP A 200 0.58 3.43 -21.75
CA ASP A 200 0.17 4.76 -22.21
C ASP A 200 0.51 5.86 -21.19
N LEU A 201 0.29 5.61 -19.89
CA LEU A 201 0.65 6.56 -18.83
C LEU A 201 2.18 6.75 -18.77
N ALA A 202 2.94 5.66 -18.77
CA ALA A 202 4.39 5.68 -18.64
C ALA A 202 5.09 6.38 -19.83
N LEU A 203 4.62 6.15 -21.05
CA LEU A 203 5.16 6.81 -22.25
C LEU A 203 4.92 8.33 -22.26
N ARG A 204 3.83 8.81 -21.64
CA ARG A 204 3.58 10.25 -21.49
C ARG A 204 4.39 10.90 -20.37
N ASN A 205 4.97 10.08 -19.45
CA ASN A 205 5.71 10.55 -18.29
C ASN A 205 7.09 9.86 -18.22
N PRO A 206 8.00 10.14 -19.17
CA PRO A 206 9.27 9.42 -19.31
C PRO A 206 10.26 9.66 -18.16
N ASP A 207 10.11 10.73 -17.40
CA ASP A 207 10.96 11.10 -16.27
C ASP A 207 10.51 10.46 -14.94
N THR A 208 9.30 9.87 -14.89
CA THR A 208 8.75 9.19 -13.73
C THR A 208 9.09 7.70 -13.78
N ILE A 209 9.56 7.14 -12.67
CA ILE A 209 9.74 5.70 -12.50
C ILE A 209 8.43 5.09 -11.98
N PHE A 210 7.87 4.14 -12.70
CA PHE A 210 6.68 3.40 -12.30
C PHE A 210 7.08 2.06 -11.70
N LEU A 211 6.71 1.80 -10.43
CA LEU A 211 6.86 0.52 -9.78
C LEU A 211 5.51 -0.20 -9.81
N ALA A 212 5.38 -1.18 -10.71
CA ALA A 212 4.14 -1.91 -10.93
C ALA A 212 4.00 -3.03 -9.90
N THR A 213 3.02 -2.92 -9.02
CA THR A 213 2.67 -3.89 -7.97
C THR A 213 1.24 -4.39 -8.13
N HIS A 214 0.70 -5.12 -7.14
CA HIS A 214 -0.65 -5.67 -7.19
C HIS A 214 -0.91 -6.45 -8.49
N ASN A 215 0.11 -7.25 -8.88
CA ASN A 215 0.18 -7.87 -10.18
C ASN A 215 -0.78 -9.04 -10.33
N PHE A 216 -1.44 -9.13 -11.50
CA PHE A 216 -2.34 -10.23 -11.84
C PHE A 216 -1.62 -11.48 -12.39
N SER A 217 -0.34 -11.36 -12.72
CA SER A 217 0.45 -12.42 -13.34
C SER A 217 1.86 -12.50 -12.75
N ASN A 218 2.66 -13.46 -13.23
CA ASN A 218 4.11 -13.47 -13.00
C ASN A 218 4.80 -12.36 -13.79
N SER A 219 5.95 -11.88 -13.28
CA SER A 219 6.82 -11.00 -14.04
C SER A 219 7.21 -11.63 -15.38
N GLY A 220 7.16 -10.83 -16.44
CA GLY A 220 7.47 -11.27 -17.80
C GLY A 220 6.32 -11.97 -18.55
N GLU A 221 5.16 -12.17 -17.94
CA GLU A 221 3.95 -12.63 -18.64
C GLU A 221 3.12 -11.47 -19.21
N SER A 222 3.38 -10.26 -18.78
CA SER A 222 2.80 -9.03 -19.34
C SER A 222 3.51 -8.65 -20.65
N SER A 223 2.83 -7.88 -21.49
CA SER A 223 3.40 -7.28 -22.70
C SER A 223 4.70 -6.51 -22.36
N GLU A 224 5.59 -6.31 -23.33
CA GLU A 224 6.77 -5.46 -23.14
C GLU A 224 6.34 -4.08 -22.61
N LEU A 225 6.66 -3.81 -21.35
CA LEU A 225 6.40 -2.53 -20.70
C LEU A 225 7.51 -1.52 -21.03
N PRO A 226 7.23 -0.21 -21.02
CA PRO A 226 8.25 0.83 -21.21
C PRO A 226 9.39 0.73 -20.20
N SER A 227 10.58 1.21 -20.57
CA SER A 227 11.80 1.09 -19.76
C SER A 227 11.75 1.80 -18.40
N ASN A 228 10.82 2.75 -18.21
CA ASN A 228 10.57 3.42 -16.95
C ASN A 228 9.48 2.72 -16.09
N VAL A 229 9.01 1.53 -16.49
CA VAL A 229 8.11 0.68 -15.71
C VAL A 229 8.89 -0.55 -15.24
N ILE A 230 8.87 -0.81 -13.95
CA ILE A 230 9.49 -1.96 -13.30
C ILE A 230 8.38 -2.79 -12.65
N GLU A 231 8.15 -4.00 -13.14
CA GLU A 231 7.33 -4.98 -12.42
C GLU A 231 8.08 -5.45 -11.18
N VAL A 232 7.52 -5.18 -10.01
CA VAL A 232 8.16 -5.56 -8.75
C VAL A 232 7.82 -7.00 -8.35
N GLU A 233 8.71 -7.59 -7.57
CA GLU A 233 8.55 -8.90 -6.97
C GLU A 233 8.56 -8.82 -5.43
N ASP A 234 8.09 -9.91 -4.79
CA ASP A 234 8.13 -10.03 -3.33
C ASP A 234 9.59 -9.98 -2.85
N GLY A 235 9.92 -9.05 -1.97
CA GLY A 235 11.24 -8.85 -1.42
C GLY A 235 12.09 -7.79 -2.14
N ASP A 236 11.60 -7.18 -3.21
CA ASP A 236 12.33 -6.11 -3.90
C ASP A 236 12.50 -4.86 -3.01
N VAL A 237 13.68 -4.24 -3.11
CA VAL A 237 14.06 -3.04 -2.36
C VAL A 237 14.70 -2.01 -3.28
N PHE A 238 14.12 -0.81 -3.31
CA PHE A 238 14.61 0.34 -4.07
C PHE A 238 15.11 1.44 -3.14
N LYS A 239 16.21 2.12 -3.51
CA LYS A 239 16.82 3.23 -2.75
C LYS A 239 17.04 4.42 -3.66
N TYR A 240 16.52 5.57 -3.28
CA TYR A 240 16.51 6.81 -4.06
C TYR A 240 17.20 7.96 -3.34
#